data_2ef5eba490eb24c00058a423338cb501
#
_entry.id   2ef5eba490eb24c00058a423338cb501
#
_cell.length_a   1.000
_cell.length_b   1.000
_cell.length_c   1.000
_cell.angle_alpha   90.00
_cell.angle_beta   90.00
_cell.angle_gamma   90.00
#
_symmetry.space_group_name_H-M   'P 1'
#
loop_
_entity.id
_entity.type
_entity.pdbx_description
1 polymer ?
#
loop_
_entity_poly.entity_id
_entity_poly.type
_entity_poly.pdbx_seq_one_letter_code
_entity_poly.pdbx_strand_id
1 'polypeptide(L)'
;MAETGAQPDSESSDLTIAIVVARANDDVTRRLLRGAQDALQRHGVEDPEIYWVPGPLDLPVTALALAEKGGPDSIVCLACLIRDETLDFEVFAMQAAAGLMQVQLDTGVPIAIGLVTTDDRDQALARSGPKNNRGADAAEAAIEMANLLREIQG
;
A
#
# COMPACT_ATOMS: atom_id res chain seq x y z
N MET A 1 -17.89 27.39 -2.74
CA MET A 1 -16.97 26.50 -3.47
C MET A 1 -17.12 25.09 -2.91
N ALA A 2 -17.28 24.13 -3.77
CA ALA A 2 -17.39 22.73 -3.35
C ALA A 2 -16.01 22.12 -3.15
N GLU A 3 -15.89 21.31 -2.13
CA GLU A 3 -14.68 20.55 -1.87
C GLU A 3 -14.90 19.10 -2.25
N THR A 4 -13.89 18.50 -2.85
CA THR A 4 -13.90 17.10 -3.24
C THR A 4 -12.72 16.41 -2.57
N GLY A 5 -12.94 15.19 -2.17
CA GLY A 5 -11.95 14.47 -1.41
C GLY A 5 -12.42 14.33 0.01
N ALA A 6 -12.12 13.25 0.61
CA ALA A 6 -12.84 12.93 1.80
C ALA A 6 -12.16 11.85 2.61
N GLN A 7 -12.65 11.70 3.81
CA GLN A 7 -12.34 10.57 4.64
C GLN A 7 -12.84 9.28 3.98
N PRO A 8 -12.23 8.15 4.24
CA PRO A 8 -12.77 6.87 3.77
C PRO A 8 -14.18 6.69 4.32
N ASP A 9 -15.11 6.37 3.44
CA ASP A 9 -16.47 6.09 3.85
C ASP A 9 -16.55 4.75 4.57
N SER A 10 -17.56 4.63 5.43
CA SER A 10 -17.87 3.33 6.05
C SER A 10 -18.42 2.33 5.03
N GLU A 11 -18.85 2.81 3.86
CA GLU A 11 -19.43 2.00 2.79
C GLU A 11 -18.58 2.12 1.53
N SER A 12 -17.59 1.23 1.40
CA SER A 12 -16.73 1.14 0.21
C SER A 12 -16.72 -0.27 -0.35
N SER A 13 -17.82 -0.99 -0.17
CA SER A 13 -17.92 -2.41 -0.50
C SER A 13 -17.84 -2.70 -2.00
N ASP A 14 -18.05 -1.70 -2.84
CA ASP A 14 -17.96 -1.83 -4.29
C ASP A 14 -16.55 -1.62 -4.84
N LEU A 15 -15.60 -1.26 -3.97
CA LEU A 15 -14.22 -1.08 -4.39
C LEU A 15 -13.51 -2.42 -4.51
N THR A 16 -12.69 -2.54 -5.54
CA THR A 16 -11.77 -3.67 -5.71
C THR A 16 -10.36 -3.18 -5.40
N ILE A 17 -9.76 -3.74 -4.37
CA ILE A 17 -8.43 -3.34 -3.92
C ILE A 17 -7.53 -4.56 -3.87
N ALA A 18 -6.33 -4.44 -4.45
CA ALA A 18 -5.32 -5.47 -4.38
C ALA A 18 -4.23 -5.05 -3.40
N ILE A 19 -3.60 -6.02 -2.76
CA ILE A 19 -2.48 -5.78 -1.84
C ILE A 19 -1.27 -6.56 -2.35
N VAL A 20 -0.14 -5.87 -2.50
CA VAL A 20 1.14 -6.50 -2.85
C VAL A 20 2.07 -6.36 -1.65
N VAL A 21 2.62 -7.46 -1.19
CA VAL A 21 3.41 -7.52 0.05
C VAL A 21 4.78 -8.11 -0.22
N ALA A 22 5.83 -7.43 0.18
CA ALA A 22 7.19 -7.95 0.07
C ALA A 22 7.52 -8.88 1.25
N ARG A 23 8.12 -10.03 0.95
CA ARG A 23 8.47 -11.03 1.99
C ARG A 23 9.67 -10.64 2.83
N ALA A 24 10.56 -9.80 2.32
CA ALA A 24 11.71 -9.37 3.11
C ALA A 24 11.22 -8.75 4.42
N ASN A 25 11.77 -9.19 5.55
CA ASN A 25 11.33 -8.79 6.88
C ASN A 25 9.87 -9.16 7.14
N ASP A 26 9.50 -10.41 6.87
CA ASP A 26 8.09 -10.83 6.89
C ASP A 26 7.46 -10.83 8.29
N ASP A 27 8.25 -10.85 9.35
CA ASP A 27 7.74 -10.63 10.70
C ASP A 27 7.05 -9.26 10.84
N VAL A 28 7.53 -8.27 10.10
CA VAL A 28 6.92 -6.94 10.05
C VAL A 28 5.84 -6.87 8.97
N THR A 29 6.14 -7.35 7.75
CA THR A 29 5.20 -7.18 6.64
C THR A 29 3.91 -7.99 6.82
N ARG A 30 3.95 -9.13 7.53
CA ARG A 30 2.73 -9.85 7.90
C ARG A 30 1.83 -9.02 8.80
N ARG A 31 2.43 -8.27 9.72
CA ARG A 31 1.69 -7.38 10.61
C ARG A 31 1.11 -6.18 9.84
N LEU A 32 1.86 -5.66 8.87
CA LEU A 32 1.36 -4.61 8.00
C LEU A 32 0.17 -5.10 7.16
N LEU A 33 0.29 -6.32 6.64
CA LEU A 33 -0.79 -6.94 5.87
C LEU A 33 -2.04 -7.09 6.71
N ARG A 34 -1.91 -7.57 7.95
CA ARG A 34 -3.04 -7.72 8.85
C ARG A 34 -3.71 -6.38 9.12
N GLY A 35 -2.90 -5.33 9.37
CA GLY A 35 -3.43 -3.99 9.56
C GLY A 35 -4.19 -3.47 8.34
N ALA A 36 -3.65 -3.72 7.16
CA ALA A 36 -4.32 -3.33 5.91
C ALA A 36 -5.64 -4.08 5.73
N GLN A 37 -5.64 -5.40 5.96
CA GLN A 37 -6.85 -6.21 5.83
C GLN A 37 -7.93 -5.75 6.81
N ASP A 38 -7.56 -5.50 8.07
CA ASP A 38 -8.50 -5.05 9.08
C ASP A 38 -9.09 -3.67 8.72
N ALA A 39 -8.26 -2.76 8.20
CA ALA A 39 -8.72 -1.44 7.79
C ALA A 39 -9.70 -1.54 6.62
N LEU A 40 -9.38 -2.36 5.61
CA LEU A 40 -10.28 -2.58 4.48
C LEU A 40 -11.62 -3.15 4.94
N GLN A 41 -11.58 -4.13 5.83
CA GLN A 41 -12.80 -4.76 6.35
C GLN A 41 -13.68 -3.75 7.10
N ARG A 42 -13.08 -2.86 7.90
CA ARG A 42 -13.83 -1.83 8.62
C ARG A 42 -14.60 -0.90 7.68
N HIS A 43 -14.11 -0.73 6.45
CA HIS A 43 -14.73 0.14 5.46
C HIS A 43 -15.53 -0.65 4.41
N GLY A 44 -15.81 -1.91 4.67
CA GLY A 44 -16.68 -2.72 3.83
C GLY A 44 -16.00 -3.38 2.63
N VAL A 45 -14.69 -3.23 2.49
CA VAL A 45 -13.94 -3.89 1.41
C VAL A 45 -13.49 -5.27 1.90
N GLU A 46 -14.14 -6.31 1.40
CA GLU A 46 -13.86 -7.69 1.79
C GLU A 46 -13.06 -8.39 0.70
N ASP A 47 -12.29 -9.39 1.11
CA ASP A 47 -11.56 -10.30 0.22
C ASP A 47 -10.67 -9.61 -0.81
N PRO A 48 -9.76 -8.70 -0.38
CA PRO A 48 -8.78 -8.15 -1.32
C PRO A 48 -7.88 -9.27 -1.85
N GLU A 49 -7.50 -9.19 -3.13
CA GLU A 49 -6.50 -10.10 -3.66
C GLU A 49 -5.13 -9.75 -3.07
N ILE A 50 -4.39 -10.77 -2.63
CA ILE A 50 -3.11 -10.58 -1.98
C ILE A 50 -2.02 -11.28 -2.80
N TYR A 51 -0.97 -10.52 -3.11
CA TYR A 51 0.17 -11.01 -3.89
C TYR A 51 1.45 -10.82 -3.09
N TRP A 52 2.20 -11.90 -2.89
CA TRP A 52 3.48 -11.86 -2.21
C TRP A 52 4.60 -11.78 -3.22
N VAL A 53 5.55 -10.85 -3.00
CA VAL A 53 6.74 -10.70 -3.83
C VAL A 53 7.99 -10.84 -2.95
N PRO A 54 9.16 -11.16 -3.55
CA PRO A 54 10.36 -11.39 -2.74
C PRO A 54 10.84 -10.17 -1.96
N GLY A 55 10.93 -9.01 -2.59
CA GLY A 55 11.48 -7.82 -1.97
C GLY A 55 10.84 -6.53 -2.45
N PRO A 56 11.25 -5.39 -1.87
CA PRO A 56 10.62 -4.11 -2.20
C PRO A 56 10.79 -3.68 -3.66
N LEU A 57 11.88 -4.07 -4.33
CA LEU A 57 12.07 -3.70 -5.74
C LEU A 57 11.18 -4.49 -6.70
N ASP A 58 10.51 -5.53 -6.20
CA ASP A 58 9.57 -6.32 -6.99
C ASP A 58 8.14 -5.75 -6.94
N LEU A 59 7.90 -4.77 -6.08
CA LEU A 59 6.60 -4.13 -5.97
C LEU A 59 6.18 -3.39 -7.23
N PRO A 60 7.04 -2.56 -7.85
CA PRO A 60 6.59 -1.77 -9.00
C PRO A 60 6.12 -2.58 -10.18
N VAL A 61 6.87 -3.63 -10.58
CA VAL A 61 6.47 -4.43 -11.74
C VAL A 61 5.18 -5.19 -11.49
N THR A 62 4.98 -5.64 -10.25
CA THR A 62 3.76 -6.36 -9.87
C THR A 62 2.56 -5.42 -9.87
N ALA A 63 2.73 -4.22 -9.30
CA ALA A 63 1.68 -3.21 -9.32
C ALA A 63 1.33 -2.80 -10.75
N LEU A 64 2.34 -2.66 -11.61
CA LEU A 64 2.12 -2.34 -13.02
C LEU A 64 1.28 -3.41 -13.71
N ALA A 65 1.63 -4.68 -13.51
CA ALA A 65 0.91 -5.79 -14.11
C ALA A 65 -0.56 -5.80 -13.66
N LEU A 66 -0.82 -5.57 -12.37
CA LEU A 66 -2.18 -5.52 -11.84
C LEU A 66 -2.97 -4.34 -12.40
N ALA A 67 -2.34 -3.18 -12.48
CA ALA A 67 -3.00 -1.99 -13.00
C ALA A 67 -3.32 -2.12 -14.48
N GLU A 68 -2.40 -2.68 -15.28
CA GLU A 68 -2.60 -2.85 -16.71
C GLU A 68 -3.62 -3.94 -17.04
N LYS A 69 -3.68 -4.98 -16.23
CA LYS A 69 -4.69 -6.02 -16.38
C LYS A 69 -6.10 -5.44 -16.23
N GLY A 70 -6.23 -4.40 -15.42
CA GLY A 70 -7.52 -3.80 -15.10
C GLY A 70 -8.21 -4.55 -13.97
N GLY A 71 -9.05 -3.85 -13.25
CA GLY A 71 -9.80 -4.41 -12.14
C GLY A 71 -9.60 -3.66 -10.83
N PRO A 72 -8.39 -3.55 -10.28
CA PRO A 72 -8.24 -2.82 -9.03
C PRO A 72 -8.55 -1.33 -9.19
N ASP A 73 -9.33 -0.82 -8.26
CA ASP A 73 -9.58 0.62 -8.15
C ASP A 73 -8.40 1.33 -7.49
N SER A 74 -7.65 0.61 -6.67
CA SER A 74 -6.38 1.04 -6.09
C SER A 74 -5.58 -0.18 -5.65
N ILE A 75 -4.29 0.03 -5.40
CA ILE A 75 -3.36 -1.03 -5.01
C ILE A 75 -2.60 -0.58 -3.78
N VAL A 76 -2.56 -1.43 -2.76
CA VAL A 76 -1.78 -1.23 -1.54
C VAL A 76 -0.47 -1.99 -1.69
N CYS A 77 0.66 -1.32 -1.50
CA CYS A 77 1.98 -1.94 -1.59
C CYS A 77 2.69 -1.83 -0.25
N LEU A 78 3.08 -2.95 0.31
CA LEU A 78 3.63 -3.05 1.66
C LEU A 78 5.04 -3.64 1.63
N ALA A 79 5.97 -2.99 2.30
CA ALA A 79 7.32 -3.51 2.48
C ALA A 79 7.94 -2.95 3.75
N CYS A 80 8.98 -3.61 4.22
CA CYS A 80 9.76 -3.16 5.36
C CYS A 80 11.24 -3.20 5.00
N LEU A 81 11.90 -2.07 5.17
CA LEU A 81 13.34 -1.93 4.97
C LEU A 81 13.94 -1.42 6.27
N ILE A 82 14.93 -2.15 6.76
CA ILE A 82 15.63 -1.79 7.99
C ILE A 82 17.05 -1.45 7.62
N ARG A 83 17.52 -0.30 8.10
CA ARG A 83 18.87 0.18 7.80
C ARG A 83 19.91 -0.84 8.28
N ASP A 84 20.89 -1.07 7.44
CA ASP A 84 22.06 -1.86 7.78
C ASP A 84 23.33 -1.06 7.45
N GLU A 85 24.46 -1.72 7.41
CA GLU A 85 25.75 -1.07 7.16
C GLU A 85 26.03 -0.78 5.68
N THR A 86 25.11 -1.22 4.78
CA THR A 86 25.26 -1.02 3.35
C THR A 86 24.43 0.18 2.86
N LEU A 87 24.64 0.58 1.62
CA LEU A 87 23.83 1.60 0.97
C LEU A 87 22.49 1.04 0.44
N ASP A 88 22.30 -0.28 0.51
CA ASP A 88 21.13 -0.94 -0.06
C ASP A 88 19.83 -0.39 0.51
N PHE A 89 19.79 -0.11 1.80
CA PHE A 89 18.60 0.45 2.44
C PHE A 89 18.09 1.70 1.72
N GLU A 90 18.98 2.67 1.49
CA GLU A 90 18.59 3.93 0.87
C GLU A 90 18.25 3.76 -0.61
N VAL A 91 19.06 2.98 -1.32
CA VAL A 91 18.84 2.74 -2.75
C VAL A 91 17.51 2.02 -2.97
N PHE A 92 17.26 0.95 -2.22
CA PHE A 92 16.04 0.16 -2.41
C PHE A 92 14.80 0.93 -1.99
N ALA A 93 14.86 1.68 -0.89
CA ALA A 93 13.72 2.48 -0.45
C ALA A 93 13.34 3.55 -1.48
N MET A 94 14.33 4.27 -1.98
CA MET A 94 14.10 5.34 -2.95
C MET A 94 13.61 4.79 -4.29
N GLN A 95 14.21 3.71 -4.78
CA GLN A 95 13.82 3.12 -6.07
C GLN A 95 12.46 2.46 -6.01
N ALA A 96 12.14 1.79 -4.92
CA ALA A 96 10.81 1.20 -4.76
C ALA A 96 9.73 2.28 -4.77
N ALA A 97 9.93 3.34 -4.00
CA ALA A 97 8.96 4.45 -3.94
C ALA A 97 8.85 5.15 -5.30
N ALA A 98 9.97 5.44 -5.95
CA ALA A 98 9.98 6.09 -7.27
C ALA A 98 9.30 5.22 -8.32
N GLY A 99 9.56 3.91 -8.31
CA GLY A 99 8.95 2.97 -9.24
C GLY A 99 7.44 2.89 -9.06
N LEU A 100 6.97 2.83 -7.83
CA LEU A 100 5.53 2.80 -7.54
C LEU A 100 4.86 4.11 -7.94
N MET A 101 5.51 5.24 -7.71
CA MET A 101 4.99 6.53 -8.14
C MET A 101 4.85 6.59 -9.66
N GLN A 102 5.83 6.04 -10.38
CA GLN A 102 5.79 5.99 -11.85
C GLN A 102 4.62 5.14 -12.34
N VAL A 103 4.38 3.98 -11.72
CA VAL A 103 3.25 3.12 -12.08
C VAL A 103 1.94 3.87 -11.88
N GLN A 104 1.78 4.55 -10.77
CA GLN A 104 0.58 5.31 -10.47
C GLN A 104 0.31 6.39 -11.53
N LEU A 105 1.35 7.13 -11.91
CA LEU A 105 1.21 8.18 -12.91
C LEU A 105 0.95 7.63 -14.31
N ASP A 106 1.62 6.54 -14.67
CA ASP A 106 1.49 5.94 -16.01
C ASP A 106 0.14 5.26 -16.21
N THR A 107 -0.44 4.70 -15.16
CA THR A 107 -1.67 3.90 -15.26
C THR A 107 -2.91 4.63 -14.80
N GLY A 108 -2.75 5.68 -13.99
CA GLY A 108 -3.87 6.35 -13.35
C GLY A 108 -4.52 5.57 -12.21
N VAL A 109 -3.97 4.42 -11.85
CA VAL A 109 -4.47 3.62 -10.71
C VAL A 109 -3.74 4.08 -9.46
N PRO A 110 -4.46 4.54 -8.41
CA PRO A 110 -3.81 4.96 -7.18
C PRO A 110 -3.05 3.83 -6.52
N ILE A 111 -1.84 4.13 -6.07
CA ILE A 111 -1.01 3.17 -5.36
C ILE A 111 -0.71 3.74 -3.98
N ALA A 112 -1.23 3.08 -2.96
CA ALA A 112 -0.96 3.45 -1.58
C ALA A 112 0.34 2.77 -1.16
N ILE A 113 1.33 3.57 -0.80
CA ILE A 113 2.68 3.10 -0.52
C ILE A 113 2.85 2.97 0.99
N GLY A 114 2.80 1.74 1.48
CA GLY A 114 3.02 1.42 2.88
C GLY A 114 4.42 0.87 3.12
N LEU A 115 5.43 1.69 2.83
CA LEU A 115 6.81 1.32 3.08
C LEU A 115 7.22 1.74 4.48
N VAL A 116 7.65 0.78 5.29
CA VAL A 116 8.25 1.03 6.60
C VAL A 116 9.76 1.05 6.40
N THR A 117 10.38 2.19 6.66
CA THR A 117 11.82 2.39 6.49
C THR A 117 12.36 2.90 7.82
N THR A 118 13.10 2.07 8.53
CA THR A 118 13.52 2.38 9.90
C THR A 118 14.99 2.05 10.11
N ASP A 119 15.55 2.62 11.17
CA ASP A 119 16.94 2.37 11.53
C ASP A 119 17.13 1.00 12.17
N ASP A 120 16.13 0.51 12.88
CA ASP A 120 16.21 -0.79 13.56
C ASP A 120 14.86 -1.51 13.53
N ARG A 121 14.88 -2.75 13.98
CA ARG A 121 13.69 -3.60 13.97
C ARG A 121 12.63 -3.16 14.96
N ASP A 122 13.04 -2.65 16.11
CA ASP A 122 12.07 -2.18 17.12
C ASP A 122 11.24 -1.02 16.58
N GLN A 123 11.85 -0.12 15.82
CA GLN A 123 11.11 0.95 15.15
C GLN A 123 10.12 0.41 14.12
N ALA A 124 10.52 -0.62 13.38
CA ALA A 124 9.65 -1.26 12.40
C ALA A 124 8.46 -1.94 13.08
N LEU A 125 8.71 -2.64 14.18
CA LEU A 125 7.62 -3.25 14.95
C LEU A 125 6.67 -2.21 15.52
N ALA A 126 7.19 -1.05 15.94
CA ALA A 126 6.35 0.02 16.45
C ALA A 126 5.40 0.59 15.40
N ARG A 127 5.72 0.45 14.11
CA ARG A 127 4.90 0.96 12.99
C ARG A 127 4.03 -0.12 12.34
N SER A 128 4.01 -1.31 12.92
CA SER A 128 3.21 -2.43 12.43
C SER A 128 2.37 -3.07 13.54
N GLY A 129 2.12 -2.31 14.60
CA GLY A 129 1.36 -2.77 15.75
C GLY A 129 -0.14 -2.51 15.62
N PRO A 130 -0.92 -2.87 16.65
CA PRO A 130 -2.37 -2.70 16.58
C PRO A 130 -2.83 -1.23 16.67
N LYS A 131 -2.04 -0.35 17.25
CA LYS A 131 -2.44 1.06 17.42
C LYS A 131 -1.75 2.00 16.45
N ASN A 132 -0.64 1.59 15.88
CA ASN A 132 0.12 2.37 14.91
C ASN A 132 0.57 1.40 13.83
N ASN A 133 -0.10 1.41 12.71
CA ASN A 133 0.12 0.43 11.65
C ASN A 133 0.15 1.13 10.30
N ARG A 134 1.33 1.14 9.69
CA ARG A 134 1.52 1.78 8.39
C ARG A 134 0.72 1.07 7.28
N GLY A 135 0.46 -0.23 7.44
CA GLY A 135 -0.38 -0.98 6.50
C GLY A 135 -1.84 -0.51 6.55
N ALA A 136 -2.36 -0.30 7.76
CA ALA A 136 -3.70 0.25 7.93
C ALA A 136 -3.82 1.64 7.32
N ASP A 137 -2.81 2.50 7.54
CA ASP A 137 -2.79 3.84 6.97
C ASP A 137 -2.82 3.79 5.44
N ALA A 138 -2.02 2.91 4.85
CA ALA A 138 -1.98 2.75 3.40
C ALA A 138 -3.32 2.25 2.85
N ALA A 139 -3.96 1.32 3.53
CA ALA A 139 -5.27 0.80 3.11
C ALA A 139 -6.33 1.91 3.13
N GLU A 140 -6.34 2.73 4.17
CA GLU A 140 -7.28 3.85 4.24
C GLU A 140 -7.03 4.87 3.14
N ALA A 141 -5.76 5.17 2.85
CA ALA A 141 -5.41 6.06 1.75
C ALA A 141 -5.85 5.48 0.40
N ALA A 142 -5.74 4.17 0.21
CA ALA A 142 -6.17 3.51 -1.02
C ALA A 142 -7.67 3.67 -1.24
N ILE A 143 -8.48 3.50 -0.19
CA ILE A 143 -9.93 3.71 -0.26
C ILE A 143 -10.24 5.15 -0.61
N GLU A 144 -9.63 6.08 0.11
CA GLU A 144 -9.86 7.51 -0.08
C GLU A 144 -9.54 7.96 -1.51
N MET A 145 -8.38 7.52 -2.03
CA MET A 145 -7.98 7.89 -3.38
C MET A 145 -8.83 7.23 -4.46
N ALA A 146 -9.25 5.99 -4.27
CA ALA A 146 -10.16 5.35 -5.22
C ALA A 146 -11.48 6.10 -5.31
N ASN A 147 -12.03 6.50 -4.18
CA ASN A 147 -13.27 7.28 -4.14
C ASN A 147 -13.10 8.66 -4.76
N LEU A 148 -11.99 9.33 -4.45
CA LEU A 148 -11.73 10.65 -5.01
C LEU A 148 -11.64 10.62 -6.54
N LEU A 149 -10.90 9.67 -7.09
CA LEU A 149 -10.75 9.57 -8.54
C LEU A 149 -12.08 9.24 -9.23
N ARG A 150 -12.91 8.41 -8.59
CA ARG A 150 -14.26 8.17 -9.11
C ARG A 150 -15.07 9.45 -9.20
N GLU A 151 -15.03 10.29 -8.18
CA GLU A 151 -15.74 11.57 -8.19
C GLU A 151 -15.22 12.49 -9.29
N ILE A 152 -13.91 12.58 -9.46
CA ILE A 152 -13.29 13.42 -10.47
C ILE A 152 -13.64 12.95 -11.87
N GLN A 153 -13.65 11.65 -12.09
CA GLN A 153 -13.91 11.07 -13.41
C GLN A 153 -15.40 11.03 -13.75
N GLY A 154 -16.22 11.25 -12.77
CA GLY A 154 -17.65 11.31 -12.94
C GLY A 154 -18.34 10.02 -13.12
#